data_41a6df28fe4afc8f76fb5902d6736e6b
#
_entry.id   41a6df28fe4afc8f76fb5902d6736e6b
#
_cell.length_a   1.000
_cell.length_b   1.000
_cell.length_c   1.000
_cell.angle_alpha   90.00
_cell.angle_beta   90.00
_cell.angle_gamma   90.00
#
_symmetry.space_group_name_H-M   'P 1'
#
loop_
_entity.id
_entity.type
_entity.pdbx_description
1 polymer ?
#
loop_
_entity_poly.entity_id
_entity_poly.type
_entity_poly.pdbx_seq_one_letter_code
_entity_poly.pdbx_strand_id
1 'polypeptide(L)'
;MVQGPILDIAHKPATVIVAVRRVVALMNAGAGAFSHALAEDVRHAIAASFSHHGVSAAIAFIDGEKLREATEAALAQAKRGEIDAIVVGGGDGSVRTVAGVLADTGVPLGVLPLGTLNHFAKDLGIPLKVEQAAAAIAAGHTRNVDIAEVNGKTFINNSSIGIYPYMVIDRERRRATHKLAKWMAMIPAFFRMLHHFPRRRLRISAKDFARPYRTSCLFVGNNEYGMELFTFGRRHRLDSGELWFYVVKPRSPFEFFFMVCRMCFGRIDQERDLDRFHLSEAEVSAKASRLFVALDGEVRLMHTPLHYRSRPGALRVIVPERHRH
;
A
#
# COMPACT_ATOMS: atom_id res chain seq x y z
N MET A 1 -0.54 33.51 -6.86
CA MET A 1 -1.29 33.51 -5.60
C MET A 1 -2.78 33.51 -5.92
N VAL A 2 -3.43 32.35 -5.82
CA VAL A 2 -4.90 32.29 -5.70
C VAL A 2 -5.15 31.18 -4.69
N GLN A 3 -5.27 31.56 -3.43
CA GLN A 3 -5.85 30.70 -2.39
C GLN A 3 -7.36 30.77 -2.57
N GLY A 4 -7.95 29.73 -3.14
CA GLY A 4 -9.38 29.48 -3.03
C GLY A 4 -9.69 28.96 -1.61
N PRO A 5 -10.87 29.28 -1.03
CA PRO A 5 -11.22 28.87 0.31
C PRO A 5 -11.28 27.34 0.40
N ILE A 6 -10.57 26.79 1.39
CA ILE A 6 -10.70 25.39 1.82
C ILE A 6 -12.10 25.27 2.43
N LEU A 7 -13.05 24.79 1.64
CA LEU A 7 -14.32 24.29 2.14
C LEU A 7 -14.01 22.94 2.81
N ASP A 8 -13.78 22.99 4.11
CA ASP A 8 -13.75 21.83 4.99
C ASP A 8 -15.18 21.28 5.16
N ILE A 9 -15.70 20.68 4.11
CA ILE A 9 -16.87 19.83 4.22
C ILE A 9 -16.33 18.48 4.66
N ALA A 10 -16.31 18.25 5.97
CA ALA A 10 -16.05 16.96 6.59
C ALA A 10 -17.05 15.91 6.10
N HIS A 11 -16.85 15.42 4.89
CA HIS A 11 -17.57 14.26 4.37
C HIS A 11 -17.09 13.04 5.16
N LYS A 12 -17.76 12.76 6.29
CA LYS A 12 -17.53 11.51 7.04
C LYS A 12 -17.97 10.38 6.11
N PRO A 13 -17.06 9.47 5.72
CA PRO A 13 -17.46 8.32 4.92
C PRO A 13 -18.51 7.53 5.69
N ALA A 14 -19.65 7.27 5.06
CA ALA A 14 -20.71 6.49 5.64
C ALA A 14 -20.19 5.06 5.89
N THR A 15 -20.20 4.64 7.15
CA THR A 15 -19.95 3.25 7.52
C THR A 15 -21.25 2.49 7.36
N VAL A 16 -21.23 1.41 6.58
CA VAL A 16 -22.39 0.53 6.37
C VAL A 16 -22.09 -0.79 7.08
N ILE A 17 -23.06 -1.31 7.83
CA ILE A 17 -22.95 -2.62 8.47
C ILE A 17 -23.47 -3.67 7.52
N VAL A 18 -22.68 -4.72 7.28
CA VAL A 18 -23.08 -5.92 6.53
C VAL A 18 -23.08 -7.13 7.46
N ALA A 19 -24.03 -8.01 7.30
CA ALA A 19 -24.01 -9.26 8.06
C ALA A 19 -22.91 -10.17 7.51
N VAL A 20 -21.92 -10.50 8.33
CA VAL A 20 -20.81 -11.39 7.99
C VAL A 20 -21.00 -12.69 8.77
N ARG A 21 -21.44 -13.75 8.10
CA ARG A 21 -21.67 -15.08 8.68
C ARG A 21 -20.78 -16.16 8.06
N ARG A 22 -20.41 -15.99 6.80
CA ARG A 22 -19.61 -16.97 6.04
C ARG A 22 -18.50 -16.26 5.30
N VAL A 23 -17.27 -16.69 5.51
CA VAL A 23 -16.10 -16.09 4.87
C VAL A 23 -15.18 -17.14 4.27
N VAL A 24 -14.48 -16.78 3.22
CA VAL A 24 -13.28 -17.49 2.75
C VAL A 24 -12.08 -16.67 3.18
N ALA A 25 -11.19 -17.28 3.98
CA ALA A 25 -9.95 -16.66 4.47
C ALA A 25 -8.75 -17.24 3.71
N LEU A 26 -8.15 -16.40 2.87
CA LEU A 26 -6.98 -16.71 2.04
C LEU A 26 -5.72 -16.24 2.77
N MET A 27 -4.97 -17.18 3.33
CA MET A 27 -3.76 -16.92 4.10
C MET A 27 -2.54 -17.09 3.21
N ASN A 28 -1.70 -16.07 3.07
CA ASN A 28 -0.46 -16.20 2.30
C ASN A 28 0.56 -17.06 3.05
N ALA A 29 0.85 -18.24 2.54
CA ALA A 29 1.79 -19.18 3.14
C ALA A 29 3.23 -18.62 3.24
N GLY A 30 3.62 -17.72 2.34
CA GLY A 30 4.92 -17.03 2.38
C GLY A 30 4.99 -15.86 3.39
N ALA A 31 3.89 -15.44 3.98
CA ALA A 31 3.87 -14.38 4.97
C ALA A 31 4.29 -14.94 6.33
N GLY A 32 5.56 -14.69 6.72
CA GLY A 32 6.05 -15.01 8.06
C GLY A 32 6.67 -16.40 8.24
N ALA A 33 7.11 -17.07 7.15
CA ALA A 33 7.82 -18.36 7.20
C ALA A 33 7.13 -19.39 8.12
N PHE A 34 5.85 -19.68 7.87
CA PHE A 34 5.12 -20.69 8.62
C PHE A 34 5.68 -22.09 8.32
N SER A 35 6.22 -22.78 9.33
CA SER A 35 6.36 -24.23 9.26
C SER A 35 4.97 -24.89 9.22
N HIS A 36 4.84 -26.10 8.66
CA HIS A 36 3.53 -26.76 8.60
C HIS A 36 2.83 -26.86 9.96
N ALA A 37 3.58 -27.13 11.03
CA ALA A 37 3.02 -27.17 12.39
C ALA A 37 2.49 -25.80 12.84
N LEU A 38 3.24 -24.73 12.61
CA LEU A 38 2.80 -23.36 12.96
C LEU A 38 1.60 -22.91 12.12
N ALA A 39 1.47 -23.38 10.87
CA ALA A 39 0.33 -23.08 10.02
C ALA A 39 -0.98 -23.69 10.56
N GLU A 40 -0.93 -24.90 11.10
CA GLU A 40 -2.11 -25.54 11.72
C GLU A 40 -2.52 -24.83 13.03
N ASP A 41 -1.57 -24.47 13.89
CA ASP A 41 -1.86 -23.70 15.11
C ASP A 41 -2.52 -22.35 14.76
N VAL A 42 -2.00 -21.64 13.75
CA VAL A 42 -2.57 -20.38 13.25
C VAL A 42 -3.95 -20.61 12.64
N ARG A 43 -4.16 -21.70 11.90
CA ARG A 43 -5.48 -22.08 11.36
C ARG A 43 -6.49 -22.25 12.48
N HIS A 44 -6.15 -23.04 13.50
CA HIS A 44 -7.01 -23.27 14.65
C HIS A 44 -7.34 -21.97 15.41
N ALA A 45 -6.35 -21.12 15.65
CA ALA A 45 -6.55 -19.84 16.34
C ALA A 45 -7.51 -18.92 15.55
N ILE A 46 -7.33 -18.83 14.21
CA ILE A 46 -8.20 -18.02 13.34
C ILE A 46 -9.61 -18.61 13.31
N ALA A 47 -9.74 -19.93 13.14
CA ALA A 47 -11.05 -20.61 13.11
C ALA A 47 -11.80 -20.44 14.43
N ALA A 48 -11.13 -20.61 15.56
CA ALA A 48 -11.69 -20.38 16.89
C ALA A 48 -12.16 -18.93 17.07
N SER A 49 -11.34 -17.96 16.62
CA SER A 49 -11.69 -16.53 16.72
C SER A 49 -12.95 -16.21 15.89
N PHE A 50 -13.08 -16.71 14.69
CA PHE A 50 -14.29 -16.50 13.89
C PHE A 50 -15.51 -17.24 14.46
N SER A 51 -15.34 -18.48 14.88
CA SER A 51 -16.42 -19.28 15.49
C SER A 51 -16.97 -18.65 16.76
N HIS A 52 -16.09 -18.08 17.59
CA HIS A 52 -16.49 -17.34 18.81
C HIS A 52 -17.45 -16.17 18.50
N HIS A 53 -17.34 -15.58 17.32
CA HIS A 53 -18.20 -14.49 16.84
C HIS A 53 -19.32 -14.96 15.90
N GLY A 54 -19.58 -16.27 15.80
CA GLY A 54 -20.65 -16.84 14.99
C GLY A 54 -20.38 -16.78 13.46
N VAL A 55 -19.12 -16.66 13.06
CA VAL A 55 -18.69 -16.63 11.65
C VAL A 55 -18.11 -17.99 11.25
N SER A 56 -18.66 -18.59 10.20
CA SER A 56 -18.08 -19.78 9.56
C SER A 56 -16.98 -19.36 8.58
N ALA A 57 -15.75 -19.80 8.80
CA ALA A 57 -14.59 -19.44 8.00
C ALA A 57 -13.98 -20.66 7.31
N ALA A 58 -13.98 -20.68 5.98
CA ALA A 58 -13.18 -21.62 5.17
C ALA A 58 -11.77 -21.02 5.03
N ILE A 59 -10.78 -21.64 5.70
CA ILE A 59 -9.40 -21.11 5.77
C ILE A 59 -8.50 -21.91 4.82
N ALA A 60 -7.87 -21.23 3.88
CA ALA A 60 -6.94 -21.81 2.92
C ALA A 60 -5.57 -21.10 2.98
N PHE A 61 -4.50 -21.88 3.11
CA PHE A 61 -3.13 -21.38 2.96
C PHE A 61 -2.73 -21.46 1.50
N ILE A 62 -2.39 -20.33 0.90
CA ILE A 62 -2.18 -20.18 -0.54
C ILE A 62 -0.81 -19.54 -0.78
N ASP A 63 -0.05 -20.08 -1.73
CA ASP A 63 1.17 -19.41 -2.19
C ASP A 63 0.85 -18.07 -2.82
N GLY A 64 1.71 -17.07 -2.59
CA GLY A 64 1.48 -15.71 -3.05
C GLY A 64 1.22 -15.58 -4.57
N GLU A 65 1.82 -16.46 -5.37
CA GLU A 65 1.61 -16.51 -6.83
C GLU A 65 0.20 -16.96 -7.23
N LYS A 66 -0.40 -17.86 -6.44
CA LYS A 66 -1.76 -18.39 -6.65
C LYS A 66 -2.86 -17.57 -5.98
N LEU A 67 -2.47 -16.56 -5.18
CA LEU A 67 -3.42 -15.78 -4.37
C LEU A 67 -4.46 -15.06 -5.24
N ARG A 68 -4.08 -14.60 -6.41
CA ARG A 68 -5.01 -13.97 -7.38
C ARG A 68 -6.08 -14.95 -7.82
N GLU A 69 -5.69 -16.13 -8.30
CA GLU A 69 -6.60 -17.18 -8.79
C GLU A 69 -7.56 -17.64 -7.67
N ALA A 70 -7.02 -17.88 -6.47
CA ALA A 70 -7.84 -18.24 -5.31
C ALA A 70 -8.84 -17.14 -4.94
N THR A 71 -8.45 -15.85 -5.08
CA THR A 71 -9.35 -14.72 -4.85
C THR A 71 -10.45 -14.65 -5.90
N GLU A 72 -10.14 -14.90 -7.17
CA GLU A 72 -11.13 -14.94 -8.27
C GLU A 72 -12.16 -16.06 -8.05
N ALA A 73 -11.70 -17.23 -7.59
CA ALA A 73 -12.59 -18.34 -7.20
C ALA A 73 -13.50 -17.98 -6.01
N ALA A 74 -12.95 -17.35 -4.97
CA ALA A 74 -13.72 -16.86 -3.82
C ALA A 74 -14.72 -15.75 -4.23
N LEU A 75 -14.33 -14.85 -5.13
CA LEU A 75 -15.21 -13.82 -5.68
C LEU A 75 -16.42 -14.45 -6.41
N ALA A 76 -16.21 -15.52 -7.16
CA ALA A 76 -17.30 -16.24 -7.80
C ALA A 76 -18.29 -16.83 -6.76
N GLN A 77 -17.80 -17.35 -5.62
CA GLN A 77 -18.64 -17.80 -4.50
C GLN A 77 -19.44 -16.65 -3.89
N ALA A 78 -18.78 -15.50 -3.65
CA ALA A 78 -19.44 -14.31 -3.11
C ALA A 78 -20.56 -13.81 -4.05
N LYS A 79 -20.34 -13.82 -5.36
CA LYS A 79 -21.36 -13.43 -6.37
C LYS A 79 -22.56 -14.38 -6.41
N ARG A 80 -22.39 -15.67 -6.02
CA ARG A 80 -23.48 -16.61 -5.86
C ARG A 80 -24.17 -16.54 -4.49
N GLY A 81 -23.71 -15.66 -3.60
CA GLY A 81 -24.25 -15.54 -2.25
C GLY A 81 -23.86 -16.69 -1.31
N GLU A 82 -22.83 -17.45 -1.64
CA GLU A 82 -22.32 -18.56 -0.83
C GLU A 82 -21.48 -18.05 0.36
N ILE A 83 -20.82 -16.91 0.21
CA ILE A 83 -20.03 -16.23 1.24
C ILE A 83 -20.36 -14.74 1.27
N ASP A 84 -20.16 -14.11 2.43
CA ASP A 84 -20.52 -12.72 2.68
C ASP A 84 -19.31 -11.77 2.55
N ALA A 85 -18.09 -12.28 2.76
CA ALA A 85 -16.85 -11.51 2.63
C ALA A 85 -15.67 -12.42 2.29
N ILE A 86 -14.63 -11.82 1.72
CA ILE A 86 -13.34 -12.47 1.48
C ILE A 86 -12.34 -11.86 2.46
N VAL A 87 -11.61 -12.73 3.17
CA VAL A 87 -10.61 -12.33 4.15
C VAL A 87 -9.23 -12.66 3.62
N VAL A 88 -8.29 -11.72 3.70
CA VAL A 88 -6.89 -11.95 3.37
C VAL A 88 -6.02 -11.90 4.62
N GLY A 89 -5.22 -12.95 4.83
CA GLY A 89 -4.18 -12.99 5.85
C GLY A 89 -2.80 -12.83 5.21
N GLY A 90 -2.11 -11.73 5.54
CA GLY A 90 -0.78 -11.47 4.98
C GLY A 90 -0.30 -10.04 5.20
N GLY A 91 0.74 -9.65 4.48
CA GLY A 91 1.25 -8.28 4.44
C GLY A 91 0.62 -7.45 3.31
N ASP A 92 1.09 -6.20 3.15
CA ASP A 92 0.55 -5.24 2.17
C ASP A 92 0.53 -5.77 0.73
N GLY A 93 1.51 -6.59 0.32
CA GLY A 93 1.53 -7.22 -1.01
C GLY A 93 0.38 -8.22 -1.23
N SER A 94 0.03 -9.02 -0.21
CA SER A 94 -1.11 -9.93 -0.26
C SER A 94 -2.43 -9.15 -0.29
N VAL A 95 -2.56 -8.14 0.58
CA VAL A 95 -3.72 -7.26 0.61
C VAL A 95 -3.92 -6.58 -0.74
N ARG A 96 -2.85 -6.04 -1.35
CA ARG A 96 -2.88 -5.43 -2.69
C ARG A 96 -3.38 -6.40 -3.77
N THR A 97 -2.91 -7.66 -3.74
CA THR A 97 -3.30 -8.68 -4.72
C THR A 97 -4.81 -8.94 -4.65
N VAL A 98 -5.34 -9.14 -3.45
CA VAL A 98 -6.77 -9.37 -3.22
C VAL A 98 -7.58 -8.11 -3.54
N ALA A 99 -7.15 -6.94 -3.08
CA ALA A 99 -7.79 -5.65 -3.37
C ALA A 99 -7.92 -5.40 -4.88
N GLY A 100 -6.89 -5.73 -5.66
CA GLY A 100 -6.92 -5.59 -7.11
C GLY A 100 -7.96 -6.48 -7.82
N VAL A 101 -8.32 -7.62 -7.23
CA VAL A 101 -9.39 -8.50 -7.75
C VAL A 101 -10.76 -8.00 -7.30
N LEU A 102 -10.87 -7.51 -6.05
CA LEU A 102 -12.14 -7.06 -5.46
C LEU A 102 -12.54 -5.64 -5.85
N ALA A 103 -11.68 -4.91 -6.54
CA ALA A 103 -11.97 -3.55 -6.99
C ALA A 103 -13.27 -3.49 -7.80
N ASP A 104 -14.16 -2.55 -7.43
CA ASP A 104 -15.48 -2.29 -8.03
C ASP A 104 -16.47 -3.48 -8.00
N THR A 105 -16.18 -4.53 -7.21
CA THR A 105 -17.10 -5.67 -7.08
C THR A 105 -18.14 -5.48 -5.98
N GLY A 106 -17.90 -4.59 -5.04
CA GLY A 106 -18.74 -4.38 -3.86
C GLY A 106 -18.61 -5.48 -2.78
N VAL A 107 -17.85 -6.57 -3.05
CA VAL A 107 -17.61 -7.64 -2.07
C VAL A 107 -16.69 -7.12 -0.97
N PRO A 108 -17.07 -7.28 0.32
CA PRO A 108 -16.27 -6.79 1.43
C PRO A 108 -14.96 -7.55 1.59
N LEU A 109 -13.87 -6.80 1.80
CA LEU A 109 -12.55 -7.33 2.14
C LEU A 109 -12.31 -7.24 3.65
N GLY A 110 -12.08 -8.38 4.30
CA GLY A 110 -11.52 -8.45 5.64
C GLY A 110 -10.00 -8.59 5.58
N VAL A 111 -9.28 -7.99 6.53
CA VAL A 111 -7.81 -8.05 6.60
C VAL A 111 -7.36 -8.60 7.94
N LEU A 112 -6.57 -9.68 7.90
CA LEU A 112 -5.80 -10.20 9.03
C LEU A 112 -4.32 -9.80 8.82
N PRO A 113 -3.78 -8.84 9.61
CA PRO A 113 -2.48 -8.22 9.35
C PRO A 113 -1.33 -9.11 9.83
N LEU A 114 -0.92 -10.08 9.03
CA LEU A 114 0.15 -11.05 9.33
C LEU A 114 1.51 -10.68 8.74
N GLY A 115 1.62 -9.53 8.09
CA GLY A 115 2.87 -9.00 7.54
C GLY A 115 3.71 -8.25 8.58
N THR A 116 4.88 -7.78 8.16
CA THR A 116 5.81 -7.04 9.03
C THR A 116 5.40 -5.58 9.22
N LEU A 117 4.93 -4.90 8.18
CA LEU A 117 4.65 -3.46 8.20
C LEU A 117 3.15 -3.16 8.36
N ASN A 118 2.30 -3.82 7.57
CA ASN A 118 0.84 -3.73 7.60
C ASN A 118 0.33 -2.27 7.55
N HIS A 119 0.89 -1.48 6.62
CA HIS A 119 0.56 -0.05 6.50
C HIS A 119 -0.93 0.16 6.23
N PHE A 120 -1.49 -0.58 5.28
CA PHE A 120 -2.90 -0.47 4.92
C PHE A 120 -3.83 -0.77 6.12
N ALA A 121 -3.53 -1.83 6.87
CA ALA A 121 -4.30 -2.17 8.06
C ALA A 121 -4.21 -1.09 9.14
N LYS A 122 -3.01 -0.53 9.37
CA LYS A 122 -2.79 0.54 10.34
C LYS A 122 -3.54 1.83 9.97
N ASP A 123 -3.56 2.21 8.70
CA ASP A 123 -4.27 3.39 8.20
C ASP A 123 -5.78 3.26 8.39
N LEU A 124 -6.31 2.04 8.28
CA LEU A 124 -7.72 1.72 8.53
C LEU A 124 -8.06 1.53 10.01
N GLY A 125 -7.06 1.53 10.90
CA GLY A 125 -7.24 1.26 12.32
C GLY A 125 -7.55 -0.21 12.63
N ILE A 126 -7.26 -1.14 11.70
CA ILE A 126 -7.49 -2.58 11.91
C ILE A 126 -6.51 -3.07 12.98
N PRO A 127 -6.99 -3.77 14.04
CA PRO A 127 -6.14 -4.31 15.07
C PRO A 127 -5.09 -5.27 14.53
N LEU A 128 -3.87 -5.21 15.07
CA LEU A 128 -2.77 -6.08 14.62
C LEU A 128 -2.82 -7.49 15.27
N LYS A 129 -3.61 -7.67 16.32
CA LYS A 129 -3.86 -8.99 16.92
C LYS A 129 -4.94 -9.70 16.13
N VAL A 130 -4.70 -10.96 15.79
CA VAL A 130 -5.57 -11.77 14.92
C VAL A 130 -6.99 -11.87 15.50
N GLU A 131 -7.10 -12.10 16.80
CA GLU A 131 -8.39 -12.26 17.49
C GLU A 131 -9.23 -10.98 17.41
N GLN A 132 -8.60 -9.84 17.59
CA GLN A 132 -9.26 -8.54 17.52
C GLN A 132 -9.63 -8.17 16.08
N ALA A 133 -8.78 -8.53 15.10
CA ALA A 133 -9.08 -8.33 13.68
C ALA A 133 -10.25 -9.22 13.24
N ALA A 134 -10.30 -10.47 13.68
CA ALA A 134 -11.43 -11.38 13.42
C ALA A 134 -12.73 -10.86 14.05
N ALA A 135 -12.69 -10.33 15.27
CA ALA A 135 -13.84 -9.67 15.91
C ALA A 135 -14.33 -8.46 15.09
N ALA A 136 -13.42 -7.62 14.60
CA ALA A 136 -13.77 -6.49 13.73
C ALA A 136 -14.40 -6.94 12.42
N ILE A 137 -13.90 -8.04 11.82
CA ILE A 137 -14.48 -8.62 10.60
C ILE A 137 -15.90 -9.13 10.87
N ALA A 138 -16.12 -9.83 11.97
CA ALA A 138 -17.44 -10.35 12.36
C ALA A 138 -18.46 -9.23 12.63
N ALA A 139 -18.01 -8.09 13.16
CA ALA A 139 -18.87 -6.91 13.39
C ALA A 139 -19.40 -6.30 12.09
N GLY A 140 -18.73 -6.52 10.96
CA GLY A 140 -19.24 -6.20 9.63
C GLY A 140 -19.33 -4.72 9.29
N HIS A 141 -18.66 -3.83 10.02
CA HIS A 141 -18.59 -2.41 9.67
C HIS A 141 -17.75 -2.20 8.41
N THR A 142 -18.35 -1.72 7.33
CA THR A 142 -17.64 -1.54 6.05
C THR A 142 -17.48 -0.08 5.70
N ARG A 143 -16.38 0.22 4.99
CA ARG A 143 -16.08 1.52 4.41
C ARG A 143 -15.54 1.34 3.01
N ASN A 144 -15.96 2.20 2.08
CA ASN A 144 -15.34 2.29 0.77
C ASN A 144 -14.04 3.11 0.88
N VAL A 145 -12.99 2.61 0.25
CA VAL A 145 -11.68 3.27 0.18
C VAL A 145 -11.17 3.28 -1.24
N ASP A 146 -10.28 4.22 -1.52
CA ASP A 146 -9.68 4.35 -2.83
C ASP A 146 -8.59 3.28 -3.01
N ILE A 147 -8.45 2.85 -4.24
CA ILE A 147 -7.25 2.21 -4.72
C ILE A 147 -6.65 3.03 -5.86
N ALA A 148 -5.42 2.75 -6.18
CA ALA A 148 -4.75 3.42 -7.28
C ALA A 148 -4.15 2.39 -8.24
N GLU A 149 -3.90 2.82 -9.47
CA GLU A 149 -3.27 1.97 -10.47
C GLU A 149 -2.22 2.73 -11.29
N VAL A 150 -1.24 1.99 -11.79
CA VAL A 150 -0.32 2.44 -12.82
C VAL A 150 -0.21 1.37 -13.89
N ASN A 151 -0.48 1.74 -15.15
CA ASN A 151 -0.53 0.82 -16.30
C ASN A 151 -1.34 -0.46 -15.97
N GLY A 152 -2.52 -0.32 -15.36
CA GLY A 152 -3.40 -1.41 -14.97
C GLY A 152 -2.89 -2.29 -13.81
N LYS A 153 -1.83 -1.90 -13.12
CA LYS A 153 -1.34 -2.58 -11.91
C LYS A 153 -1.76 -1.79 -10.67
N THR A 154 -2.54 -2.44 -9.82
CA THR A 154 -3.06 -1.85 -8.58
C THR A 154 -1.96 -1.62 -7.55
N PHE A 155 -2.07 -0.53 -6.80
CA PHE A 155 -1.40 -0.32 -5.53
C PHE A 155 -2.39 0.30 -4.52
N ILE A 156 -2.22 -0.02 -3.25
CA ILE A 156 -3.12 0.39 -2.17
C ILE A 156 -2.51 1.48 -1.29
N ASN A 157 -1.18 1.50 -1.19
CA ASN A 157 -0.45 2.49 -0.40
C ASN A 157 0.23 3.51 -1.32
N ASN A 158 1.27 3.10 -2.01
CA ASN A 158 2.08 4.01 -2.81
C ASN A 158 2.80 3.34 -3.97
N SER A 159 3.21 4.19 -4.90
CA SER A 159 4.15 3.86 -5.98
C SER A 159 5.37 4.77 -5.90
N SER A 160 6.54 4.29 -6.32
CA SER A 160 7.72 5.13 -6.41
C SER A 160 8.63 4.79 -7.59
N ILE A 161 9.33 5.82 -8.08
CA ILE A 161 10.30 5.75 -9.18
C ILE A 161 11.62 6.38 -8.70
N GLY A 162 12.75 5.86 -9.13
CA GLY A 162 14.07 6.41 -8.83
C GLY A 162 14.79 5.63 -7.74
N ILE A 163 15.29 6.31 -6.71
CA ILE A 163 16.22 5.74 -5.72
C ILE A 163 15.62 4.56 -4.93
N TYR A 164 14.34 4.65 -4.55
CA TYR A 164 13.70 3.64 -3.71
C TYR A 164 13.62 2.24 -4.37
N PRO A 165 13.17 2.07 -5.62
CA PRO A 165 13.23 0.77 -6.31
C PRO A 165 14.63 0.17 -6.34
N TYR A 166 15.68 0.97 -6.54
CA TYR A 166 17.05 0.49 -6.50
C TYR A 166 17.47 -0.01 -5.11
N MET A 167 17.05 0.68 -4.05
CA MET A 167 17.31 0.23 -2.67
C MET A 167 16.63 -1.10 -2.37
N VAL A 168 15.41 -1.31 -2.84
CA VAL A 168 14.67 -2.57 -2.66
C VAL A 168 15.37 -3.71 -3.40
N ILE A 169 15.75 -3.51 -4.67
CA ILE A 169 16.47 -4.52 -5.47
C ILE A 169 17.81 -4.89 -4.82
N ASP A 170 18.60 -3.89 -4.35
CA ASP A 170 19.89 -4.14 -3.68
C ASP A 170 19.68 -4.92 -2.38
N ARG A 171 18.65 -4.60 -1.60
CA ARG A 171 18.29 -5.33 -0.37
C ARG A 171 17.92 -6.79 -0.65
N GLU A 172 17.12 -7.06 -1.68
CA GLU A 172 16.71 -8.42 -2.03
C GLU A 172 17.88 -9.26 -2.51
N ARG A 173 18.75 -8.70 -3.36
CA ARG A 173 20.01 -9.36 -3.79
C ARG A 173 20.90 -9.74 -2.62
N ARG A 174 20.95 -8.91 -1.57
CA ARG A 174 21.81 -9.16 -0.38
C ARG A 174 21.21 -10.12 0.62
N ARG A 175 19.88 -10.21 0.72
CA ARG A 175 19.22 -11.25 1.53
C ARG A 175 19.64 -12.65 1.08
N ALA A 176 19.96 -12.80 -0.21
CA ALA A 176 20.43 -14.06 -0.79
C ALA A 176 21.90 -14.37 -0.47
N THR A 177 22.73 -13.40 -0.03
CA THR A 177 24.18 -13.58 -0.03
C THR A 177 24.90 -13.42 1.31
N HIS A 178 24.44 -12.67 2.33
CA HIS A 178 25.20 -12.50 3.58
C HIS A 178 24.39 -12.15 4.84
N LYS A 179 24.77 -12.80 5.96
CA LYS A 179 24.37 -12.50 7.35
C LYS A 179 25.23 -11.40 8.01
N LEU A 180 25.68 -10.38 7.30
CA LEU A 180 26.48 -9.29 7.88
C LEU A 180 25.61 -8.33 8.68
N ALA A 181 26.16 -7.80 9.79
CA ALA A 181 25.47 -6.85 10.67
C ALA A 181 24.90 -5.67 9.88
N LYS A 182 23.59 -5.41 10.04
CA LYS A 182 22.79 -4.48 9.25
C LYS A 182 23.41 -3.07 9.10
N TRP A 183 24.09 -2.57 10.13
CA TRP A 183 24.67 -1.23 10.14
C TRP A 183 25.97 -1.12 9.33
N MET A 184 26.80 -2.18 9.29
CA MET A 184 28.03 -2.21 8.49
C MET A 184 27.74 -2.25 6.98
N ALA A 185 26.60 -2.78 6.57
CA ALA A 185 26.16 -2.78 5.17
C ALA A 185 25.62 -1.39 4.71
N MET A 186 25.24 -0.52 5.63
CA MET A 186 24.72 0.81 5.30
C MET A 186 25.80 1.75 4.75
N ILE A 187 27.02 1.69 5.27
CA ILE A 187 28.13 2.59 4.84
C ILE A 187 28.49 2.36 3.36
N PRO A 188 28.80 1.13 2.90
CA PRO A 188 29.06 0.88 1.48
C PRO A 188 27.83 1.12 0.59
N ALA A 189 26.61 0.90 1.09
CA ALA A 189 25.38 1.22 0.35
C ALA A 189 25.24 2.73 0.15
N PHE A 190 25.55 3.53 1.16
CA PHE A 190 25.56 4.99 1.08
C PHE A 190 26.58 5.50 0.06
N PHE A 191 27.83 5.03 0.09
CA PHE A 191 28.85 5.45 -0.89
C PHE A 191 28.50 5.03 -2.32
N ARG A 192 27.87 3.86 -2.53
CA ARG A 192 27.37 3.46 -3.84
C ARG A 192 26.19 4.32 -4.30
N MET A 193 25.31 4.69 -3.38
CA MET A 193 24.22 5.63 -3.66
C MET A 193 24.77 7.00 -4.10
N LEU A 194 25.83 7.47 -3.44
CA LEU A 194 26.55 8.70 -3.84
C LEU A 194 27.10 8.60 -5.27
N HIS A 195 27.69 7.46 -5.61
CA HIS A 195 28.32 7.26 -6.93
C HIS A 195 27.29 7.05 -8.06
N HIS A 196 26.17 6.38 -7.76
CA HIS A 196 25.13 6.03 -8.74
C HIS A 196 23.82 6.78 -8.45
N PHE A 197 23.90 8.04 -8.00
CA PHE A 197 22.70 8.81 -7.68
C PHE A 197 21.80 8.96 -8.93
N PRO A 198 20.66 8.26 -8.98
CA PRO A 198 19.83 8.23 -10.18
C PRO A 198 19.14 9.58 -10.34
N ARG A 199 19.54 10.33 -11.37
CA ARG A 199 18.80 11.52 -11.77
C ARG A 199 17.95 11.16 -12.98
N ARG A 200 16.64 11.20 -12.80
CA ARG A 200 15.71 10.96 -13.87
C ARG A 200 15.11 12.27 -14.38
N ARG A 201 15.02 12.41 -15.70
CA ARG A 201 14.21 13.45 -16.33
C ARG A 201 12.84 12.84 -16.57
N LEU A 202 11.85 13.33 -15.84
CA LEU A 202 10.46 12.91 -15.92
C LEU A 202 9.64 14.11 -16.40
N ARG A 203 8.59 13.84 -17.18
CA ARG A 203 7.55 14.81 -17.48
C ARG A 203 6.26 14.25 -16.88
N ILE A 204 5.63 15.02 -16.00
CA ILE A 204 4.34 14.67 -15.41
C ILE A 204 3.31 15.55 -16.09
N SER A 205 2.30 14.93 -16.69
CA SER A 205 1.24 15.62 -17.41
C SER A 205 -0.14 15.07 -17.05
N ALA A 206 -1.12 15.97 -17.00
CA ALA A 206 -2.55 15.71 -16.88
C ALA A 206 -3.27 16.72 -17.77
N LYS A 207 -4.62 16.76 -17.79
CA LYS A 207 -5.42 17.59 -18.70
C LYS A 207 -4.92 19.03 -18.83
N ASP A 208 -4.73 19.73 -17.69
CA ASP A 208 -4.34 21.16 -17.64
C ASP A 208 -3.01 21.36 -16.92
N PHE A 209 -2.22 20.28 -16.78
CA PHE A 209 -0.97 20.29 -16.05
C PHE A 209 0.10 19.58 -16.86
N ALA A 210 1.25 20.23 -17.05
CA ALA A 210 2.42 19.59 -17.65
C ALA A 210 3.70 20.23 -17.13
N ARG A 211 4.49 19.48 -16.35
CA ARG A 211 5.76 19.96 -15.80
C ARG A 211 6.90 18.97 -16.02
N PRO A 212 8.05 19.45 -16.49
CA PRO A 212 9.28 18.66 -16.53
C PRO A 212 9.95 18.69 -15.14
N TYR A 213 10.42 17.53 -14.70
CA TYR A 213 11.16 17.36 -13.47
C TYR A 213 12.51 16.69 -13.70
N ARG A 214 13.49 17.10 -12.92
CA ARG A 214 14.77 16.39 -12.80
C ARG A 214 14.93 15.97 -11.36
N THR A 215 14.61 14.73 -11.08
CA THR A 215 14.48 14.20 -9.71
C THR A 215 15.25 12.90 -9.52
N SER A 216 15.65 12.63 -8.29
CA SER A 216 16.17 11.34 -7.85
C SER A 216 15.07 10.39 -7.41
N CYS A 217 13.92 10.92 -6.99
CA CYS A 217 12.79 10.12 -6.51
C CYS A 217 11.46 10.84 -6.79
N LEU A 218 10.55 10.13 -7.41
CA LEU A 218 9.13 10.45 -7.45
C LEU A 218 8.39 9.43 -6.60
N PHE A 219 7.60 9.90 -5.66
CA PHE A 219 6.70 9.10 -4.85
C PHE A 219 5.27 9.51 -5.17
N VAL A 220 4.39 8.54 -5.37
CA VAL A 220 2.97 8.74 -5.67
C VAL A 220 2.15 8.00 -4.62
N GLY A 221 1.51 8.74 -3.75
CA GLY A 221 0.63 8.20 -2.71
C GLY A 221 -0.79 7.99 -3.23
N ASN A 222 -1.40 6.88 -2.85
CA ASN A 222 -2.84 6.71 -2.93
C ASN A 222 -3.46 7.45 -1.74
N ASN A 223 -3.96 8.66 -1.98
CA ASN A 223 -4.30 9.70 -1.02
C ASN A 223 -3.08 10.39 -0.35
N GLU A 224 -3.33 11.44 0.43
CA GLU A 224 -2.31 12.25 1.08
C GLU A 224 -1.63 11.51 2.23
N TYR A 225 -0.31 11.58 2.23
CA TYR A 225 0.52 11.18 3.37
C TYR A 225 0.78 12.37 4.28
N GLY A 226 0.69 12.16 5.59
CA GLY A 226 1.06 13.16 6.58
C GLY A 226 2.53 13.58 6.47
N MET A 227 2.92 14.59 7.27
CA MET A 227 4.26 15.19 7.27
C MET A 227 5.38 14.20 7.53
N GLU A 228 5.08 13.06 8.11
CA GLU A 228 5.98 11.94 8.41
C GLU A 228 6.14 10.98 7.22
N LEU A 229 6.01 11.47 5.99
CA LEU A 229 6.05 10.72 4.74
C LEU A 229 7.18 9.68 4.70
N PHE A 230 8.36 10.05 5.17
CA PHE A 230 9.55 9.22 5.12
C PHE A 230 9.76 8.34 6.37
N THR A 231 9.04 8.62 7.45
CA THR A 231 8.96 7.79 8.65
C THR A 231 7.79 6.83 8.63
N PHE A 232 7.21 6.59 7.44
CA PHE A 232 5.99 5.78 7.24
C PHE A 232 4.75 6.41 7.89
N GLY A 233 4.57 7.74 7.71
CA GLY A 233 3.42 8.48 8.20
C GLY A 233 2.10 7.84 7.79
N ARG A 234 1.12 7.93 8.68
CA ARG A 234 -0.23 7.44 8.41
C ARG A 234 -0.95 8.38 7.45
N ARG A 235 -1.77 7.81 6.60
CA ARG A 235 -2.72 8.59 5.81
C ARG A 235 -3.94 8.93 6.69
N HIS A 236 -4.35 10.19 6.67
CA HIS A 236 -5.51 10.63 7.43
C HIS A 236 -6.82 10.26 6.73
N ARG A 237 -6.80 10.21 5.40
CA ARG A 237 -7.93 9.86 4.55
C ARG A 237 -7.53 8.81 3.54
N LEU A 238 -8.47 7.93 3.19
CA LEU A 238 -8.29 6.86 2.20
C LEU A 238 -9.40 6.91 1.13
N ASP A 239 -10.06 8.04 1.02
CA ASP A 239 -11.29 8.26 0.25
C ASP A 239 -11.37 9.66 -0.36
N SER A 240 -10.22 10.32 -0.63
CA SER A 240 -10.20 11.64 -1.28
C SER A 240 -10.31 11.59 -2.80
N GLY A 241 -10.12 10.42 -3.40
CA GLY A 241 -10.11 10.25 -4.85
C GLY A 241 -8.86 10.80 -5.53
N GLU A 242 -7.79 11.05 -4.79
CA GLU A 242 -6.61 11.77 -5.26
C GLU A 242 -5.35 10.94 -5.18
N LEU A 243 -4.48 11.14 -6.18
CA LEU A 243 -3.09 10.72 -6.15
C LEU A 243 -2.22 11.90 -5.74
N TRP A 244 -1.44 11.73 -4.71
CA TRP A 244 -0.50 12.74 -4.25
C TRP A 244 0.91 12.46 -4.77
N PHE A 245 1.42 13.40 -5.54
CA PHE A 245 2.75 13.35 -6.13
C PHE A 245 3.73 14.14 -5.26
N TYR A 246 4.83 13.48 -4.89
CA TYR A 246 5.91 14.06 -4.10
C TYR A 246 7.20 13.91 -4.91
N VAL A 247 7.67 15.03 -5.45
CA VAL A 247 8.88 15.07 -6.28
C VAL A 247 10.03 15.58 -5.43
N VAL A 248 11.04 14.73 -5.23
CA VAL A 248 12.24 15.09 -4.45
C VAL A 248 13.07 16.10 -5.22
N LYS A 249 13.28 17.30 -4.64
CA LYS A 249 14.01 18.42 -5.25
C LYS A 249 15.54 18.30 -5.18
N PRO A 250 16.18 17.72 -4.13
CA PRO A 250 17.63 17.60 -4.06
C PRO A 250 18.26 17.09 -5.36
N ARG A 251 19.24 17.86 -5.85
CA ARG A 251 19.88 17.64 -7.15
C ARG A 251 21.23 16.94 -7.04
N SER A 252 21.75 16.81 -5.82
CA SER A 252 23.01 16.13 -5.54
C SER A 252 22.84 15.07 -4.47
N PRO A 253 23.73 14.06 -4.41
CA PRO A 253 23.73 13.07 -3.35
C PRO A 253 23.90 13.70 -1.96
N PHE A 254 24.71 14.76 -1.86
CA PHE A 254 24.93 15.48 -0.60
C PHE A 254 23.68 16.21 -0.12
N GLU A 255 23.01 16.94 -1.02
CA GLU A 255 21.73 17.58 -0.68
C GLU A 255 20.69 16.56 -0.24
N PHE A 256 20.61 15.42 -0.94
CA PHE A 256 19.73 14.32 -0.57
C PHE A 256 20.07 13.75 0.81
N PHE A 257 21.35 13.54 1.09
CA PHE A 257 21.81 13.09 2.41
C PHE A 257 21.42 14.07 3.52
N PHE A 258 21.69 15.36 3.33
CA PHE A 258 21.31 16.38 4.32
C PHE A 258 19.78 16.47 4.49
N MET A 259 19.01 16.29 3.41
CA MET A 259 17.55 16.18 3.48
C MET A 259 17.15 15.01 4.37
N VAL A 260 17.73 13.81 4.16
CA VAL A 260 17.45 12.62 4.97
C VAL A 260 17.85 12.83 6.43
N CYS A 261 19.00 13.46 6.69
CA CYS A 261 19.40 13.80 8.05
C CYS A 261 18.40 14.75 8.72
N ARG A 262 18.00 15.85 8.05
CA ARG A 262 16.97 16.78 8.60
C ARG A 262 15.66 16.06 8.89
N MET A 263 15.27 15.14 8.02
CA MET A 263 14.08 14.33 8.19
C MET A 263 14.15 13.44 9.44
N CYS A 264 15.28 12.78 9.71
CA CYS A 264 15.49 11.98 10.92
C CYS A 264 15.35 12.81 12.20
N PHE A 265 15.60 14.13 12.13
CA PHE A 265 15.42 15.07 13.25
C PHE A 265 14.06 15.80 13.21
N GLY A 266 13.12 15.38 12.37
CA GLY A 266 11.81 16.03 12.25
C GLY A 266 11.85 17.46 11.66
N ARG A 267 12.95 17.83 11.00
CA ARG A 267 13.21 19.19 10.46
C ARG A 267 13.18 19.24 8.93
N ILE A 268 12.26 18.51 8.31
CA ILE A 268 12.11 18.56 6.86
C ILE A 268 11.58 19.93 6.43
N ASP A 269 12.25 20.55 5.47
CA ASP A 269 11.76 21.76 4.82
C ASP A 269 11.01 21.36 3.55
N GLN A 270 9.69 21.35 3.64
CA GLN A 270 8.83 20.87 2.56
C GLN A 270 8.95 21.72 1.30
N GLU A 271 9.02 23.04 1.40
CA GLU A 271 9.13 23.92 0.24
C GLU A 271 10.48 23.77 -0.47
N ARG A 272 11.54 23.53 0.29
CA ARG A 272 12.89 23.35 -0.23
C ARG A 272 13.12 21.95 -0.79
N ASP A 273 12.66 20.93 -0.08
CA ASP A 273 13.06 19.54 -0.29
C ASP A 273 12.10 18.79 -1.23
N LEU A 274 10.82 19.20 -1.27
CA LEU A 274 9.77 18.54 -2.02
C LEU A 274 8.98 19.52 -2.89
N ASP A 275 8.54 19.08 -4.05
CA ASP A 275 7.40 19.64 -4.78
C ASP A 275 6.23 18.67 -4.63
N ARG A 276 5.09 19.14 -4.13
CA ARG A 276 3.91 18.31 -3.87
C ARG A 276 2.67 18.89 -4.55
N PHE A 277 1.91 18.00 -5.12
CA PHE A 277 0.63 18.33 -5.77
C PHE A 277 -0.22 17.06 -5.86
N HIS A 278 -1.50 17.22 -6.12
CA HIS A 278 -2.42 16.10 -6.28
C HIS A 278 -3.10 16.15 -7.65
N LEU A 279 -3.44 15.00 -8.17
CA LEU A 279 -4.15 14.78 -9.43
C LEU A 279 -4.98 13.50 -9.29
N SER A 280 -6.12 13.40 -9.97
CA SER A 280 -6.87 12.15 -10.04
C SER A 280 -6.27 11.16 -11.03
N GLU A 281 -5.64 11.68 -12.09
CA GLU A 281 -4.91 10.90 -13.10
C GLU A 281 -3.71 11.69 -13.62
N ALA A 282 -2.67 10.99 -14.04
CA ALA A 282 -1.49 11.60 -14.64
C ALA A 282 -0.72 10.61 -15.52
N GLU A 283 -0.04 11.16 -16.51
CA GLU A 283 0.96 10.45 -17.29
C GLU A 283 2.36 10.87 -16.82
N VAL A 284 3.22 9.88 -16.55
CA VAL A 284 4.63 10.11 -16.25
C VAL A 284 5.48 9.55 -17.38
N SER A 285 6.03 10.44 -18.18
CA SER A 285 6.88 10.12 -19.31
C SER A 285 8.36 10.26 -18.95
N ALA A 286 9.22 9.44 -19.52
CA ALA A 286 10.68 9.50 -19.40
C ALA A 286 11.34 9.24 -20.74
N LYS A 287 12.63 9.63 -20.87
CA LYS A 287 13.42 9.28 -22.07
C LYS A 287 13.65 7.76 -22.18
N ALA A 288 13.77 7.08 -21.04
CA ALA A 288 13.92 5.63 -21.02
C ALA A 288 12.59 4.94 -21.35
N SER A 289 12.60 3.92 -22.20
CA SER A 289 11.41 3.14 -22.58
C SER A 289 10.87 2.27 -21.45
N ARG A 290 11.67 2.02 -20.42
CA ARG A 290 11.28 1.25 -19.21
C ARG A 290 11.85 1.87 -17.95
N LEU A 291 11.09 1.77 -16.86
CA LEU A 291 11.50 2.21 -15.53
C LEU A 291 11.22 1.12 -14.50
N PHE A 292 12.09 1.03 -13.50
CA PHE A 292 11.76 0.30 -12.28
C PHE A 292 10.80 1.13 -11.45
N VAL A 293 9.64 0.56 -11.17
CA VAL A 293 8.56 1.15 -10.38
C VAL A 293 8.31 0.24 -9.17
N ALA A 294 8.37 0.79 -7.98
CA ALA A 294 7.94 0.06 -6.80
C ALA A 294 6.44 0.33 -6.57
N LEU A 295 5.68 -0.71 -6.28
CA LEU A 295 4.27 -0.70 -5.91
C LEU A 295 4.14 -1.39 -4.55
N ASP A 296 3.73 -0.66 -3.52
CA ASP A 296 3.63 -1.17 -2.14
C ASP A 296 4.88 -1.95 -1.70
N GLY A 297 6.07 -1.49 -2.13
CA GLY A 297 7.36 -2.09 -1.81
C GLY A 297 7.84 -3.22 -2.73
N GLU A 298 7.05 -3.66 -3.72
CA GLU A 298 7.49 -4.62 -4.74
C GLU A 298 7.93 -3.91 -6.03
N VAL A 299 9.11 -4.24 -6.53
CA VAL A 299 9.67 -3.59 -7.72
C VAL A 299 9.30 -4.36 -8.99
N ARG A 300 8.84 -3.62 -9.99
CA ARG A 300 8.50 -4.12 -11.32
C ARG A 300 9.14 -3.25 -12.39
N LEU A 301 9.55 -3.86 -13.50
CA LEU A 301 9.99 -3.14 -14.68
C LEU A 301 8.76 -2.83 -15.55
N MET A 302 8.48 -1.55 -15.78
CA MET A 302 7.28 -1.10 -16.49
C MET A 302 7.67 -0.24 -17.70
N HIS A 303 6.87 -0.32 -18.76
CA HIS A 303 7.03 0.52 -19.94
C HIS A 303 6.54 1.95 -19.68
N THR A 304 7.24 2.93 -20.19
CA THR A 304 6.80 4.33 -20.24
C THR A 304 6.02 4.60 -21.54
N PRO A 305 5.05 5.52 -21.52
CA PRO A 305 4.61 6.33 -20.38
C PRO A 305 3.92 5.52 -19.28
N LEU A 306 3.99 6.02 -18.04
CA LEU A 306 3.30 5.42 -16.89
C LEU A 306 1.99 6.19 -16.69
N HIS A 307 0.87 5.52 -16.86
CA HIS A 307 -0.46 6.09 -16.69
C HIS A 307 -0.97 5.79 -15.27
N TYR A 308 -0.95 6.79 -14.41
CA TYR A 308 -1.46 6.74 -13.05
C TYR A 308 -2.92 7.17 -13.01
N ARG A 309 -3.74 6.44 -12.25
CA ARG A 309 -5.16 6.79 -12.03
C ARG A 309 -5.59 6.42 -10.61
N SER A 310 -6.30 7.32 -9.95
CA SER A 310 -7.08 7.02 -8.75
C SER A 310 -8.37 6.30 -9.15
N ARG A 311 -8.82 5.39 -8.30
CA ARG A 311 -10.13 4.70 -8.40
C ARG A 311 -10.89 4.94 -7.10
N PRO A 312 -11.65 6.04 -7.02
CA PRO A 312 -12.31 6.47 -5.79
C PRO A 312 -13.34 5.44 -5.31
N GLY A 313 -13.26 5.10 -4.02
CA GLY A 313 -14.22 4.21 -3.37
C GLY A 313 -14.30 2.80 -3.94
N ALA A 314 -13.34 2.40 -4.78
CA ALA A 314 -13.39 1.14 -5.55
C ALA A 314 -13.29 -0.11 -4.67
N LEU A 315 -12.81 -0.01 -3.44
CA LEU A 315 -12.63 -1.15 -2.54
C LEU A 315 -13.50 -0.99 -1.28
N ARG A 316 -14.40 -1.93 -1.05
CA ARG A 316 -15.13 -2.03 0.21
C ARG A 316 -14.31 -2.84 1.21
N VAL A 317 -13.94 -2.25 2.35
CA VAL A 317 -13.12 -2.89 3.39
C VAL A 317 -13.89 -2.95 4.70
N ILE A 318 -13.76 -4.08 5.41
CA ILE A 318 -14.27 -4.22 6.77
C ILE A 318 -13.29 -3.55 7.72
N VAL A 319 -13.80 -2.66 8.56
CA VAL A 319 -13.01 -1.83 9.50
C VAL A 319 -13.57 -2.00 10.92
N PRO A 320 -12.79 -1.76 11.97
CA PRO A 320 -13.31 -1.76 13.32
C PRO A 320 -14.33 -0.63 13.50
N GLU A 321 -15.28 -0.84 14.40
CA GLU A 321 -16.16 0.23 14.85
C GLU A 321 -15.31 1.37 15.45
N ARG A 322 -15.53 2.59 14.93
CA ARG A 322 -14.84 3.75 15.52
C ARG A 322 -15.50 4.10 16.84
N HIS A 323 -14.82 3.81 17.95
CA HIS A 323 -15.19 4.45 19.20
C HIS A 323 -15.04 5.97 19.04
N ARG A 324 -16.13 6.69 19.28
CA ARG A 324 -16.10 8.16 19.39
C ARG A 324 -15.30 8.49 20.66
N HIS A 325 -14.12 9.01 20.50
CA HIS A 325 -13.42 9.76 21.54
C HIS A 325 -13.65 11.23 21.35
#